data_a9d55c4afa2c30f39174647f7007b539
#
_entry.id   a9d55c4afa2c30f39174647f7007b539
#
_cell.length_a   1.000
_cell.length_b   1.000
_cell.length_c   1.000
_cell.angle_alpha   90.00
_cell.angle_beta   90.00
_cell.angle_gamma   90.00
#
_symmetry.space_group_name_H-M   'P 1'
#
loop_
_entity.id
_entity.type
_entity.pdbx_description
1 polymer ?
#
loop_
_entity_poly.entity_id
_entity_poly.type
_entity_poly.pdbx_seq_one_letter_code
_entity_poly.pdbx_strand_id
1 'polypeptide(L)'
;MQDCDRALRFYSDMFGFRLVHDNGGNMELTNGLYLQESGYWESITGTKTIPNNNRSELYFEEAAIEGFIKKLETLYPETEYVNRLMQHSWGQKAVRFYDPDGNLIEVGTPM
;
A
#
# COMPACT_ATOMS: atom_id res chain seq x y z
N MET A 1 3.39 -0.72 -10.18
CA MET A 1 4.66 -0.49 -9.45
C MET A 1 5.82 -0.34 -10.41
N GLN A 2 6.82 0.43 -10.05
CA GLN A 2 8.02 0.62 -10.87
C GLN A 2 9.11 -0.40 -10.53
N ASP A 3 9.18 -0.81 -9.26
CA ASP A 3 10.22 -1.71 -8.73
C ASP A 3 9.53 -2.83 -7.97
N CYS A 4 9.58 -4.04 -8.52
CA CYS A 4 8.93 -5.21 -7.94
C CYS A 4 9.49 -5.56 -6.56
N ASP A 5 10.81 -5.51 -6.41
CA ASP A 5 11.45 -5.86 -5.13
C ASP A 5 11.10 -4.85 -4.05
N ARG A 6 11.07 -3.58 -4.39
CA ARG A 6 10.69 -2.51 -3.46
C ARG A 6 9.23 -2.67 -3.02
N ALA A 7 8.32 -2.91 -3.97
CA ALA A 7 6.91 -3.08 -3.68
C ALA A 7 6.68 -4.30 -2.79
N LEU A 8 7.29 -5.44 -3.13
CA LEU A 8 7.15 -6.66 -2.34
C LEU A 8 7.67 -6.45 -0.92
N ARG A 9 8.82 -5.78 -0.77
CA ARG A 9 9.41 -5.50 0.54
C ARG A 9 8.46 -4.63 1.39
N PHE A 10 7.87 -3.60 0.77
CA PHE A 10 6.94 -2.72 1.49
C PHE A 10 5.74 -3.50 2.03
N TYR A 11 5.08 -4.28 1.18
CA TYR A 11 3.89 -5.03 1.60
C TYR A 11 4.23 -6.17 2.56
N SER A 12 5.42 -6.75 2.43
CA SER A 12 5.91 -7.75 3.39
C SER A 12 6.19 -7.11 4.76
N ASP A 13 6.93 -6.00 4.77
CA ASP A 13 7.30 -5.32 6.01
C ASP A 13 6.09 -4.78 6.77
N MET A 14 5.16 -4.14 6.06
CA MET A 14 4.07 -3.41 6.70
C MET A 14 2.84 -4.26 6.97
N PHE A 15 2.57 -5.26 6.12
CA PHE A 15 1.33 -6.04 6.19
C PHE A 15 1.57 -7.54 6.32
N GLY A 16 2.81 -7.99 6.30
CA GLY A 16 3.14 -9.41 6.41
C GLY A 16 2.76 -10.23 5.19
N PHE A 17 2.52 -9.60 4.05
CA PHE A 17 2.19 -10.30 2.82
C PHE A 17 3.42 -11.01 2.27
N ARG A 18 3.20 -12.16 1.63
CA ARG A 18 4.25 -12.97 1.03
C ARG A 18 3.96 -13.20 -0.44
N LEU A 19 5.02 -13.36 -1.22
CA LEU A 19 4.89 -13.70 -2.63
C LEU A 19 4.36 -15.12 -2.77
N VAL A 20 3.25 -15.26 -3.51
CA VAL A 20 2.65 -16.56 -3.84
C VAL A 20 3.15 -17.02 -5.21
N HIS A 21 3.15 -16.09 -6.18
CA HIS A 21 3.53 -16.43 -7.56
C HIS A 21 4.04 -15.17 -8.27
N ASP A 22 5.09 -15.33 -9.06
CA ASP A 22 5.67 -14.25 -9.86
C ASP A 22 5.70 -14.66 -11.33
N ASN A 23 4.98 -13.91 -12.16
CA ASN A 23 4.89 -14.12 -13.60
C ASN A 23 5.71 -13.10 -14.40
N GLY A 24 6.82 -12.62 -13.84
CA GLY A 24 7.68 -11.67 -14.55
C GLY A 24 7.03 -10.30 -14.73
N GLY A 25 6.75 -9.60 -13.66
CA GLY A 25 6.12 -8.28 -13.67
C GLY A 25 4.68 -8.29 -13.20
N ASN A 26 4.12 -9.47 -12.93
CA ASN A 26 2.80 -9.63 -12.31
C ASN A 26 2.96 -10.57 -11.12
N MET A 27 2.94 -10.01 -9.92
CA MET A 27 3.14 -10.76 -8.68
C MET A 27 1.83 -10.94 -7.95
N GLU A 28 1.54 -12.18 -7.59
CA GLU A 28 0.45 -12.49 -6.68
C GLU A 28 1.00 -12.57 -5.25
N LEU A 29 0.44 -11.78 -4.35
CA LEU A 29 0.74 -11.83 -2.92
C LEU A 29 -0.37 -12.57 -2.18
N THR A 30 -0.12 -12.91 -0.92
CA THR A 30 -1.15 -13.51 -0.07
C THR A 30 -2.36 -12.58 0.02
N ASN A 31 -3.53 -13.17 0.33
CA ASN A 31 -4.81 -12.47 0.46
C ASN A 31 -5.34 -11.87 -0.87
N GLY A 32 -4.85 -12.34 -2.01
CA GLY A 32 -5.39 -11.95 -3.30
C GLY A 32 -4.96 -10.58 -3.79
N LEU A 33 -3.91 -10.00 -3.23
CA LEU A 33 -3.37 -8.74 -3.74
C LEU A 33 -2.40 -9.05 -4.89
N TYR A 34 -2.63 -8.45 -6.05
CA TYR A 34 -1.75 -8.56 -7.20
C TYR A 34 -1.05 -7.23 -7.45
N LEU A 35 0.25 -7.28 -7.68
CA LEU A 35 1.06 -6.10 -8.03
C LEU A 35 1.60 -6.31 -9.43
N GLN A 36 1.41 -5.32 -10.31
CA GLN A 36 1.93 -5.37 -11.68
C GLN A 36 3.00 -4.31 -11.88
N GLU A 37 4.05 -4.67 -12.60
CA GLU A 37 5.11 -3.73 -12.95
C GLU A 37 4.53 -2.72 -13.94
N SER A 38 4.80 -1.42 -13.71
CA SER A 38 4.14 -0.33 -14.43
C SER A 38 4.44 -0.33 -15.92
N GLY A 39 5.70 -0.53 -16.30
CA GLY A 39 6.08 -0.52 -17.71
C GLY A 39 5.43 -1.65 -18.50
N TYR A 40 5.35 -2.84 -17.91
CA TYR A 40 4.67 -3.97 -18.52
C TYR A 40 3.18 -3.68 -18.70
N TRP A 41 2.53 -3.19 -17.64
CA TRP A 41 1.10 -2.85 -17.68
C TRP A 41 0.81 -1.77 -18.72
N GLU A 42 1.64 -0.72 -18.75
CA GLU A 42 1.49 0.37 -19.71
C GLU A 42 1.66 -0.12 -21.15
N SER A 43 2.56 -1.07 -21.37
CA SER A 43 2.80 -1.62 -22.71
C SER A 43 1.62 -2.43 -23.23
N ILE A 44 0.94 -3.20 -22.37
CA ILE A 44 -0.19 -4.04 -22.79
C ILE A 44 -1.50 -3.27 -22.86
N THR A 45 -1.66 -2.18 -22.10
CA THR A 45 -2.91 -1.41 -22.07
C THR A 45 -2.86 -0.16 -22.95
N GLY A 46 -1.66 0.32 -23.30
CA GLY A 46 -1.50 1.56 -24.05
C GLY A 46 -1.82 2.81 -23.24
N THR A 47 -1.89 2.68 -21.92
CA THR A 47 -2.29 3.75 -21.01
C THR A 47 -1.23 3.96 -19.94
N LYS A 48 -1.04 5.19 -19.49
CA LYS A 48 -0.09 5.50 -18.41
C LYS A 48 -0.71 5.31 -17.05
N THR A 49 0.10 4.83 -16.09
CA THR A 49 -0.28 4.86 -14.67
C THR A 49 -0.21 6.29 -14.16
N ILE A 50 -1.08 6.63 -13.22
CA ILE A 50 -1.14 7.96 -12.61
C ILE A 50 -1.00 7.78 -11.10
N PRO A 51 0.20 7.94 -10.54
CA PRO A 51 0.36 7.86 -9.08
C PRO A 51 -0.36 9.01 -8.39
N ASN A 52 -0.76 8.79 -7.15
CA ASN A 52 -1.38 9.80 -6.29
C ASN A 52 -2.69 10.37 -6.85
N ASN A 53 -3.45 9.60 -7.63
CA ASN A 53 -4.68 10.11 -8.26
C ASN A 53 -5.92 10.04 -7.35
N ASN A 54 -5.85 9.31 -6.24
CA ASN A 54 -6.89 9.22 -5.21
C ASN A 54 -8.26 8.71 -5.70
N ARG A 55 -8.30 7.99 -6.84
CA ARG A 55 -9.54 7.43 -7.38
C ARG A 55 -10.00 6.19 -6.65
N SER A 56 -9.06 5.49 -6.02
CA SER A 56 -9.34 4.29 -5.23
C SER A 56 -8.32 4.20 -4.12
N GLU A 57 -8.61 3.37 -3.13
CA GLU A 57 -7.68 3.11 -2.05
C GLU A 57 -7.72 1.64 -1.66
N LEU A 58 -6.60 1.16 -1.11
CA LEU A 58 -6.54 -0.14 -0.45
C LEU A 58 -6.80 0.09 1.03
N TYR A 59 -7.72 -0.67 1.59
CA TYR A 59 -8.07 -0.57 3.01
C TYR A 59 -7.59 -1.79 3.76
N PHE A 60 -6.89 -1.56 4.88
CA PHE A 60 -6.44 -2.63 5.77
C PHE A 60 -6.81 -2.28 7.20
N GLU A 61 -7.16 -3.29 7.99
CA GLU A 61 -7.44 -3.10 9.41
C GLU A 61 -6.22 -3.44 10.25
N GLU A 62 -5.98 -2.65 11.30
CA GLU A 62 -4.91 -2.88 12.26
C GLU A 62 -5.32 -2.40 13.64
N ALA A 63 -5.49 -3.34 14.58
CA ALA A 63 -5.88 -3.01 15.95
C ALA A 63 -4.79 -2.21 16.67
N ALA A 64 -3.51 -2.54 16.44
CA ALA A 64 -2.37 -1.85 17.05
C ALA A 64 -1.86 -0.73 16.13
N ILE A 65 -2.72 0.24 15.82
CA ILE A 65 -2.43 1.23 14.78
C ILE A 65 -1.26 2.15 15.16
N GLU A 66 -1.08 2.49 16.42
CA GLU A 66 0.05 3.32 16.85
C GLU A 66 1.37 2.60 16.60
N GLY A 67 1.44 1.30 16.89
CA GLY A 67 2.62 0.48 16.59
C GLY A 67 2.88 0.36 15.11
N PHE A 68 1.82 0.24 14.30
CA PHE A 68 1.91 0.22 12.85
C PHE A 68 2.55 1.52 12.33
N ILE A 69 2.07 2.67 12.80
CA ILE A 69 2.58 3.98 12.37
C ILE A 69 4.04 4.15 12.77
N LYS A 70 4.41 3.73 13.98
CA LYS A 70 5.79 3.79 14.42
C LYS A 70 6.71 2.98 13.52
N LYS A 71 6.28 1.79 13.13
CA LYS A 71 7.01 0.93 12.19
C LYS A 71 7.13 1.58 10.82
N LEU A 72 6.04 2.17 10.32
CA LEU A 72 6.04 2.87 9.04
C LEU A 72 7.04 4.02 9.04
N GLU A 73 7.03 4.83 10.08
CA GLU A 73 7.94 5.97 10.21
C GLU A 73 9.40 5.52 10.33
N THR A 74 9.65 4.38 10.99
CA THR A 74 10.99 3.84 11.16
C THR A 74 11.57 3.26 9.87
N LEU A 75 10.76 2.46 9.15
CA LEU A 75 11.22 1.75 7.95
C LEU A 75 11.08 2.59 6.69
N TYR A 76 10.08 3.48 6.64
CA TYR A 76 9.78 4.29 5.46
C TYR A 76 9.56 5.74 5.86
N PRO A 77 10.63 6.43 6.34
CA PRO A 77 10.50 7.80 6.85
C PRO A 77 10.09 8.82 5.79
N GLU A 78 10.27 8.50 4.50
CA GLU A 78 9.89 9.36 3.38
C GLU A 78 8.42 9.22 2.98
N THR A 79 7.63 8.46 3.73
CA THR A 79 6.20 8.24 3.44
C THR A 79 5.47 9.57 3.34
N GLU A 80 4.67 9.72 2.26
CA GLU A 80 3.82 10.88 2.03
C GLU A 80 2.42 10.57 2.55
N TYR A 81 1.92 11.42 3.46
CA TYR A 81 0.62 11.21 4.09
C TYR A 81 -0.47 12.03 3.41
N VAL A 82 -1.68 11.45 3.31
CA VAL A 82 -2.89 12.19 3.01
C VAL A 82 -3.44 12.78 4.30
N ASN A 83 -3.54 11.96 5.36
CA ASN A 83 -3.80 12.45 6.71
C ASN A 83 -3.04 11.60 7.71
N ARG A 84 -2.54 12.26 8.76
CA ARG A 84 -1.95 11.59 9.91
C ARG A 84 -3.04 10.91 10.71
N LEU A 85 -2.66 10.15 11.72
CA LEU A 85 -3.62 9.43 12.55
C LEU A 85 -4.69 10.38 13.07
N MET A 86 -5.95 10.02 12.81
CA MET A 86 -7.10 10.79 13.27
C MET A 86 -8.18 9.83 13.77
N GLN A 87 -9.03 10.32 14.66
CA GLN A 87 -10.17 9.55 15.14
C GLN A 87 -11.44 10.11 14.50
N HIS A 88 -12.20 9.23 13.86
CA HIS A 88 -13.49 9.59 13.28
C HIS A 88 -14.57 9.69 14.35
N SER A 89 -15.70 10.35 14.02
CA SER A 89 -16.80 10.55 14.95
C SER A 89 -17.43 9.24 15.43
N TRP A 90 -17.29 8.14 14.64
CA TRP A 90 -17.77 6.82 15.02
C TRP A 90 -16.76 6.01 15.84
N GLY A 91 -15.65 6.62 16.26
CA GLY A 91 -14.67 6.03 17.15
C GLY A 91 -13.49 5.35 16.50
N GLN A 92 -13.55 5.07 15.20
CA GLN A 92 -12.45 4.44 14.47
C GLN A 92 -11.29 5.41 14.30
N LYS A 93 -10.07 4.92 14.53
CA LYS A 93 -8.86 5.66 14.19
C LYS A 93 -8.38 5.22 12.82
N ALA A 94 -7.88 6.15 12.02
CA ALA A 94 -7.40 5.86 10.67
C ALA A 94 -6.25 6.78 10.27
N VAL A 95 -5.36 6.24 9.43
CA VAL A 95 -4.27 6.97 8.79
C VAL A 95 -4.32 6.68 7.30
N ARG A 96 -4.03 7.68 6.48
CA ARG A 96 -3.99 7.52 5.02
C ARG A 96 -2.66 8.00 4.49
N PHE A 97 -2.06 7.22 3.62
CA PHE A 97 -0.73 7.52 3.08
C PHE A 97 -0.56 6.81 1.74
N TYR A 98 0.52 7.16 1.03
CA TYR A 98 0.85 6.50 -0.23
C TYR A 98 1.92 5.44 -0.01
N ASP A 99 1.78 4.31 -0.72
CA ASP A 99 2.87 3.34 -0.79
C ASP A 99 4.01 3.93 -1.66
N PRO A 100 5.17 3.25 -1.79
CA PRO A 100 6.28 3.80 -2.58
C PRO A 100 5.97 4.09 -4.04
N ASP A 101 4.90 3.54 -4.58
CA ASP A 101 4.49 3.74 -5.97
C ASP A 101 3.33 4.72 -6.13
N GLY A 102 2.89 5.36 -5.06
CA GLY A 102 1.81 6.33 -5.11
C GLY A 102 0.41 5.73 -5.06
N ASN A 103 0.26 4.50 -4.57
CA ASN A 103 -1.05 3.92 -4.32
C ASN A 103 -1.57 4.37 -2.96
N LEU A 104 -2.81 4.85 -2.93
CA LEU A 104 -3.42 5.32 -1.69
C LEU A 104 -3.80 4.14 -0.80
N ILE A 105 -3.37 4.20 0.45
CA ILE A 105 -3.66 3.19 1.46
C ILE A 105 -4.35 3.86 2.64
N GLU A 106 -5.43 3.25 3.11
CA GLU A 106 -6.04 3.58 4.39
C GLU A 106 -5.83 2.42 5.35
N VAL A 107 -5.31 2.70 6.54
CA VAL A 107 -5.24 1.72 7.63
C VAL A 107 -6.11 2.23 8.76
N GLY A 108 -7.07 1.41 9.17
CA GLY A 108 -8.02 1.77 10.21
C GLY A 108 -8.07 0.71 11.30
N THR A 109 -8.47 1.13 12.50
CA THR A 109 -8.75 0.18 13.58
C THR A 109 -10.03 -0.59 13.26
N PRO A 110 -10.17 -1.85 13.74
CA PRO A 110 -11.43 -2.59 13.58
C PRO A 110 -12.60 -1.83 14.19
N MET A 111 -13.72 -1.90 13.53
CA MET A 111 -14.98 -1.29 14.02
C MET A 111 -15.81 -2.27 14.82
#